data_32d719fd04055df776cc99ba599bdd48
#
_entry.id   32d719fd04055df776cc99ba599bdd48
#
_cell.length_a   1.000
_cell.length_b   1.000
_cell.length_c   1.000
_cell.angle_alpha   90.00
_cell.angle_beta   90.00
_cell.angle_gamma   90.00
#
_symmetry.space_group_name_H-M   'P 1'
#
loop_
_entity.id
_entity.type
_entity.pdbx_description
1 polymer ?
#
loop_
_entity_poly.entity_id
_entity_poly.type
_entity_poly.pdbx_seq_one_letter_code
_entity_poly.pdbx_strand_id
1 'polypeptide(L)'
;MSTSSISLPIHNKQSKKFAPANVPHAKKVYIRTFGCQMNVYDTGKMRALLEKDGYVATESMEEADLVIVNTCSIREKPELKVHSFLGEARKIKRFRDRPMTIAVSGCVAQQEGQKLLDRYRDLNLVFGPDAVSNIKTLVDATQTKKQVLDTDFLEEADYVFASELDPEA
;
A
#
# COMPACT_ATOMS: atom_id res chain seq x y z
N MET A 1 -18.93 0.42 55.48
CA MET A 1 -18.96 -0.56 54.40
C MET A 1 -18.20 0.00 53.24
N SER A 2 -16.96 -0.42 53.07
CA SER A 2 -16.05 0.06 52.03
C SER A 2 -16.16 -0.86 50.82
N THR A 3 -16.65 -0.34 49.73
CA THR A 3 -16.62 -1.03 48.44
C THR A 3 -15.29 -0.71 47.76
N SER A 4 -14.39 -1.68 47.77
CA SER A 4 -13.11 -1.60 47.04
C SER A 4 -13.37 -1.75 45.57
N SER A 5 -13.22 -0.68 44.81
CA SER A 5 -13.20 -0.73 43.35
C SER A 5 -11.84 -1.28 42.89
N ILE A 6 -11.82 -2.49 42.40
CA ILE A 6 -10.62 -3.05 41.77
C ILE A 6 -10.55 -2.50 40.35
N SER A 7 -9.68 -1.50 40.15
CA SER A 7 -9.32 -1.03 38.81
C SER A 7 -8.37 -2.02 38.17
N LEU A 8 -8.85 -2.73 37.15
CA LEU A 8 -7.97 -3.54 36.29
C LEU A 8 -7.11 -2.61 35.46
N PRO A 9 -5.80 -2.84 35.37
CA PRO A 9 -4.93 -2.06 34.53
C PRO A 9 -5.27 -2.33 33.05
N ILE A 10 -5.69 -1.32 32.35
CA ILE A 10 -5.82 -1.32 30.90
C ILE A 10 -4.39 -1.49 30.35
N HIS A 11 -4.10 -2.66 29.80
CA HIS A 11 -2.87 -2.89 29.07
C HIS A 11 -2.92 -2.03 27.79
N ASN A 12 -2.38 -0.84 27.92
CA ASN A 12 -2.02 -0.01 26.78
C ASN A 12 -0.90 -0.73 26.03
N LYS A 13 -1.27 -1.49 24.98
CA LYS A 13 -0.30 -1.97 24.01
C LYS A 13 0.27 -0.73 23.33
N GLN A 14 1.37 -0.23 23.88
CA GLN A 14 2.23 0.71 23.22
C GLN A 14 2.63 0.09 21.88
N SER A 15 2.03 0.59 20.82
CA SER A 15 2.57 0.41 19.48
C SER A 15 4.03 0.84 19.58
N LYS A 16 4.93 -0.11 19.35
CA LYS A 16 6.35 0.19 19.24
C LYS A 16 6.48 1.25 18.16
N LYS A 17 6.67 2.49 18.57
CA LYS A 17 7.15 3.54 17.69
C LYS A 17 8.51 3.06 17.21
N PHE A 18 8.57 2.56 15.99
CA PHE A 18 9.82 2.43 15.28
C PHE A 18 10.39 3.83 15.21
N ALA A 19 11.47 4.06 15.94
CA ALA A 19 12.21 5.29 15.80
C ALA A 19 12.68 5.38 14.35
N PRO A 20 12.44 6.49 13.64
CA PRO A 20 12.97 6.65 12.30
C PRO A 20 14.49 6.61 12.41
N ALA A 21 15.09 5.63 11.77
CA ALA A 21 16.51 5.71 11.48
C ALA A 21 16.71 7.03 10.74
N ASN A 22 17.48 7.91 11.32
CA ASN A 22 17.76 9.24 10.78
C ASN A 22 18.72 9.09 9.60
N VAL A 23 18.21 8.49 8.51
CA VAL A 23 18.91 8.42 7.23
C VAL A 23 18.47 9.63 6.42
N PRO A 24 19.35 10.62 6.21
CA PRO A 24 19.01 11.75 5.36
C PRO A 24 18.70 11.19 3.96
N HIS A 25 17.48 11.35 3.48
CA HIS A 25 16.93 10.93 2.18
C HIS A 25 16.25 9.54 2.09
N ALA A 26 15.86 8.92 3.21
CA ALA A 26 14.98 7.75 3.14
C ALA A 26 13.67 8.12 2.44
N LYS A 27 13.30 7.39 1.39
CA LYS A 27 12.02 7.54 0.72
C LYS A 27 10.89 7.14 1.67
N LYS A 28 9.81 7.89 1.69
CA LYS A 28 8.65 7.63 2.56
C LYS A 28 7.49 7.04 1.76
N VAL A 29 6.82 6.04 2.34
CA VAL A 29 5.63 5.43 1.76
C VAL A 29 4.41 5.61 2.66
N TYR A 30 3.32 6.06 2.07
CA TYR A 30 1.99 6.12 2.67
C TYR A 30 1.09 5.08 2.00
N ILE A 31 0.46 4.20 2.79
CA ILE A 31 -0.45 3.18 2.28
C ILE A 31 -1.81 3.31 2.96
N ARG A 32 -2.84 3.58 2.19
CA ARG A 32 -4.24 3.57 2.63
C ARG A 32 -4.92 2.29 2.19
N THR A 33 -5.52 1.59 3.14
CA THR A 33 -6.24 0.35 2.88
C THR A 33 -7.74 0.56 3.04
N PHE A 34 -8.49 0.24 2.00
CA PHE A 34 -9.94 0.14 2.03
C PHE A 34 -10.33 -1.27 1.65
N GLY A 35 -10.97 -2.01 2.51
CA GLY A 35 -11.46 -3.33 2.13
C GLY A 35 -11.49 -4.35 3.25
N CYS A 36 -11.25 -5.60 2.88
CA CYS A 36 -11.32 -6.76 3.75
C CYS A 36 -9.96 -7.14 4.33
N GLN A 37 -9.97 -8.25 5.09
CA GLN A 37 -8.78 -8.80 5.73
C GLN A 37 -7.66 -9.13 4.72
N MET A 38 -7.98 -9.56 3.51
CA MET A 38 -6.98 -9.81 2.46
C MET A 38 -6.23 -8.53 2.07
N ASN A 39 -6.92 -7.42 1.95
CA ASN A 39 -6.25 -6.14 1.65
C ASN A 39 -5.32 -5.70 2.78
N VAL A 40 -5.68 -5.99 4.04
CA VAL A 40 -4.80 -5.73 5.19
C VAL A 40 -3.54 -6.58 5.12
N TYR A 41 -3.67 -7.85 4.76
CA TYR A 41 -2.53 -8.75 4.56
C TYR A 41 -1.61 -8.27 3.43
N ASP A 42 -2.18 -7.95 2.28
CA ASP A 42 -1.42 -7.43 1.13
C ASP A 42 -0.70 -6.12 1.47
N THR A 43 -1.35 -5.24 2.22
CA THR A 43 -0.73 -4.00 2.70
C THR A 43 0.46 -4.29 3.60
N GLY A 44 0.36 -5.27 4.49
CA GLY A 44 1.47 -5.72 5.33
C GLY A 44 2.64 -6.24 4.50
N LYS A 45 2.35 -7.05 3.47
CA LYS A 45 3.34 -7.58 2.54
C LYS A 45 4.02 -6.48 1.73
N MET A 46 3.24 -5.55 1.17
CA MET A 46 3.79 -4.38 0.45
C MET A 46 4.73 -3.57 1.32
N ARG A 47 4.29 -3.27 2.56
CA ARG A 47 5.10 -2.52 3.52
C ARG A 47 6.42 -3.21 3.81
N ALA A 48 6.40 -4.51 4.11
CA ALA A 48 7.61 -5.28 4.40
C ALA A 48 8.60 -5.32 3.21
N LEU A 49 8.08 -5.45 1.98
CA LEU A 49 8.91 -5.45 0.77
C LEU A 49 9.54 -4.08 0.50
N LEU A 50 8.77 -3.00 0.69
CA LEU A 50 9.27 -1.63 0.50
C LEU A 50 10.26 -1.22 1.61
N GLU A 51 10.06 -1.66 2.85
CA GLU A 51 11.02 -1.44 3.93
C GLU A 51 12.38 -2.09 3.63
N LYS A 52 12.40 -3.29 3.06
CA LYS A 52 13.63 -3.94 2.58
C LYS A 52 14.35 -3.15 1.49
N ASP A 53 13.59 -2.37 0.73
CA ASP A 53 14.09 -1.49 -0.34
C ASP A 53 14.43 -0.06 0.16
N GLY A 54 14.42 0.17 1.46
CA GLY A 54 14.81 1.42 2.09
C GLY A 54 13.69 2.46 2.25
N TYR A 55 12.43 2.08 2.02
CA TYR A 55 11.31 2.97 2.32
C TYR A 55 10.99 2.98 3.81
N VAL A 56 10.54 4.13 4.30
CA VAL A 56 10.04 4.32 5.67
C VAL A 56 8.56 4.62 5.61
N ALA A 57 7.76 3.91 6.42
CA ALA A 57 6.33 4.17 6.51
C ALA A 57 6.04 5.55 7.11
N THR A 58 5.08 6.27 6.55
CA THR A 58 4.58 7.55 7.09
C THR A 58 3.06 7.55 7.18
N GLU A 59 2.53 8.30 8.13
CA GLU A 59 1.09 8.55 8.28
C GLU A 59 0.64 9.83 7.56
N SER A 60 1.57 10.57 6.97
CA SER A 60 1.30 11.80 6.21
C SER A 60 1.49 11.56 4.71
N MET A 61 0.42 11.78 3.95
CA MET A 61 0.48 11.71 2.49
C MET A 61 1.36 12.83 1.90
N GLU A 62 1.41 13.99 2.56
CA GLU A 62 2.21 15.15 2.14
C GLU A 62 3.71 14.86 2.20
N GLU A 63 4.14 14.00 3.10
CA GLU A 63 5.54 13.62 3.27
C GLU A 63 5.96 12.44 2.39
N ALA A 64 4.98 11.67 1.88
CA ALA A 64 5.25 10.43 1.16
C ALA A 64 5.83 10.68 -0.24
N ASP A 65 6.81 9.91 -0.63
CA ASP A 65 7.35 9.86 -1.98
C ASP A 65 6.62 8.81 -2.84
N LEU A 66 6.00 7.83 -2.16
CA LEU A 66 5.13 6.81 -2.73
C LEU A 66 3.82 6.76 -1.95
N VAL A 67 2.72 6.93 -2.64
CA VAL A 67 1.37 6.86 -2.08
C VAL A 67 0.62 5.71 -2.73
N ILE A 68 0.12 4.77 -1.93
CA ILE A 68 -0.60 3.59 -2.40
C ILE A 68 -1.99 3.56 -1.78
N VAL A 69 -3.02 3.37 -2.60
CA VAL A 69 -4.34 2.96 -2.14
C VAL A 69 -4.57 1.50 -2.50
N ASN A 70 -4.80 0.67 -1.49
CA ASN A 70 -5.14 -0.74 -1.64
C ASN A 70 -6.64 -0.92 -1.36
N THR A 71 -7.38 -1.43 -2.32
CA THR A 71 -8.84 -1.42 -2.26
C THR A 71 -9.48 -2.71 -2.77
N CYS A 72 -10.62 -3.03 -2.19
CA CYS A 72 -11.45 -4.19 -2.54
C CYS A 72 -12.66 -3.77 -3.37
N SER A 73 -13.09 -4.63 -4.30
CA SER A 73 -14.28 -4.40 -5.14
C SER A 73 -15.59 -4.90 -4.52
N ILE A 74 -15.53 -5.64 -3.40
CA ILE A 74 -16.67 -6.40 -2.86
C ILE A 74 -17.67 -5.53 -2.06
N ARG A 75 -17.26 -4.35 -1.59
CA ARG A 75 -18.12 -3.45 -0.81
C ARG A 75 -18.72 -2.36 -1.68
N GLU A 76 -19.97 -1.97 -1.34
CA GLU A 76 -20.66 -0.88 -2.02
C GLU A 76 -19.81 0.40 -2.03
N LYS A 77 -19.66 0.98 -3.21
CA LYS A 77 -18.96 2.25 -3.49
C LYS A 77 -17.45 2.30 -3.20
N PRO A 78 -16.66 1.24 -3.45
CA PRO A 78 -15.20 1.34 -3.33
C PRO A 78 -14.63 2.38 -4.32
N GLU A 79 -15.25 2.52 -5.48
CA GLU A 79 -14.85 3.49 -6.50
C GLU A 79 -14.86 4.94 -5.99
N LEU A 80 -15.88 5.34 -5.23
CA LEU A 80 -15.95 6.70 -4.68
C LEU A 80 -14.80 7.00 -3.71
N LYS A 81 -14.40 6.03 -2.89
CA LYS A 81 -13.28 6.19 -1.97
C LYS A 81 -11.95 6.30 -2.72
N VAL A 82 -11.77 5.50 -3.76
CA VAL A 82 -10.58 5.59 -4.63
C VAL A 82 -10.53 6.94 -5.33
N HIS A 83 -11.63 7.40 -5.89
CA HIS A 83 -11.70 8.69 -6.58
C HIS A 83 -11.41 9.87 -5.64
N SER A 84 -11.96 9.85 -4.42
CA SER A 84 -11.68 10.87 -3.40
C SER A 84 -10.21 10.87 -3.01
N PHE A 85 -9.64 9.69 -2.78
CA PHE A 85 -8.24 9.52 -2.44
C PHE A 85 -7.31 10.02 -3.55
N LEU A 86 -7.58 9.64 -4.79
CA LEU A 86 -6.78 10.07 -5.95
C LEU A 86 -6.89 11.59 -6.17
N GLY A 87 -8.05 12.18 -5.90
CA GLY A 87 -8.24 13.63 -5.94
C GLY A 87 -7.37 14.37 -4.92
N GLU A 88 -7.29 13.85 -3.70
CA GLU A 88 -6.44 14.40 -2.65
C GLU A 88 -4.95 14.22 -2.97
N ALA A 89 -4.52 13.01 -3.30
CA ALA A 89 -3.14 12.72 -3.68
C ALA A 89 -2.65 13.57 -4.86
N ARG A 90 -3.51 13.79 -5.86
CA ARG A 90 -3.24 14.62 -7.02
C ARG A 90 -3.02 16.09 -6.63
N LYS A 91 -3.84 16.63 -5.72
CA LYS A 91 -3.64 18.00 -5.21
C LYS A 91 -2.27 18.13 -4.56
N ILE A 92 -1.95 17.22 -3.64
CA ILE A 92 -0.67 17.21 -2.94
C ILE A 92 0.47 17.14 -3.95
N LYS A 93 0.41 16.23 -4.92
CA LYS A 93 1.42 16.05 -5.96
C LYS A 93 1.67 17.33 -6.77
N ARG A 94 0.63 18.10 -7.07
CA ARG A 94 0.74 19.35 -7.85
C ARG A 94 1.38 20.50 -7.10
N PHE A 95 1.17 20.58 -5.78
CA PHE A 95 1.62 21.71 -4.96
C PHE A 95 2.90 21.44 -4.19
N ARG A 96 3.49 20.26 -4.36
CA ARG A 96 4.76 19.92 -3.70
C ARG A 96 5.96 20.06 -4.63
N ASP A 97 7.12 20.38 -4.06
CA ASP A 97 8.37 20.58 -4.80
C ASP A 97 9.14 19.29 -5.11
N ARG A 98 8.68 18.15 -4.55
CA ARG A 98 9.34 16.85 -4.72
C ARG A 98 8.49 15.89 -5.55
N PRO A 99 9.12 14.97 -6.32
CA PRO A 99 8.39 13.93 -7.03
C PRO A 99 7.56 13.05 -6.08
N MET A 100 6.40 12.58 -6.55
CA MET A 100 5.51 11.68 -5.85
C MET A 100 4.94 10.66 -6.82
N THR A 101 5.07 9.40 -6.48
CA THR A 101 4.45 8.29 -7.22
C THR A 101 3.11 7.96 -6.57
N ILE A 102 2.05 7.90 -7.37
CA ILE A 102 0.70 7.52 -6.93
C ILE A 102 0.38 6.15 -7.51
N ALA A 103 -0.06 5.22 -6.66
CA ALA A 103 -0.37 3.85 -7.02
C ALA A 103 -1.76 3.41 -6.53
N VAL A 104 -2.42 2.58 -7.31
CA VAL A 104 -3.66 1.87 -6.94
C VAL A 104 -3.40 0.37 -6.99
N SER A 105 -3.80 -0.33 -5.94
CA SER A 105 -3.68 -1.78 -5.82
C SER A 105 -4.99 -2.42 -5.40
N GLY A 106 -5.06 -3.76 -5.50
CA GLY A 106 -6.19 -4.56 -5.07
C GLY A 106 -7.17 -4.91 -6.19
N CYS A 107 -8.35 -5.42 -5.80
CA CYS A 107 -9.32 -5.93 -6.78
C CYS A 107 -9.88 -4.84 -7.71
N VAL A 108 -10.00 -3.60 -7.27
CA VAL A 108 -10.43 -2.49 -8.14
C VAL A 108 -9.36 -2.22 -9.20
N ALA A 109 -8.08 -2.29 -8.85
CA ALA A 109 -6.99 -2.20 -9.82
C ALA A 109 -7.08 -3.29 -10.88
N GLN A 110 -7.39 -4.52 -10.48
CA GLN A 110 -7.56 -5.66 -11.37
C GLN A 110 -8.70 -5.46 -12.37
N GLN A 111 -9.83 -4.88 -11.92
CA GLN A 111 -11.03 -4.71 -12.73
C GLN A 111 -11.01 -3.46 -13.61
N GLU A 112 -10.50 -2.35 -13.09
CA GLU A 112 -10.63 -1.02 -13.68
C GLU A 112 -9.27 -0.39 -14.08
N GLY A 113 -8.19 -1.19 -14.05
CA GLY A 113 -6.82 -0.71 -14.15
C GLY A 113 -6.55 0.29 -15.28
N GLN A 114 -6.85 -0.09 -16.53
CA GLN A 114 -6.63 0.77 -17.68
C GLN A 114 -7.51 2.03 -17.63
N LYS A 115 -8.77 1.89 -17.23
CA LYS A 115 -9.71 3.02 -17.11
C LYS A 115 -9.24 4.04 -16.05
N LEU A 116 -8.65 3.55 -14.96
CA LEU A 116 -8.07 4.43 -13.94
C LEU A 116 -6.89 5.23 -14.50
N LEU A 117 -5.99 4.60 -15.23
CA LEU A 117 -4.86 5.27 -15.88
C LEU A 117 -5.31 6.30 -16.92
N ASP A 118 -6.31 5.97 -17.71
CA ASP A 118 -6.86 6.87 -18.73
C ASP A 118 -7.53 8.11 -18.10
N ARG A 119 -8.23 7.90 -16.98
CA ARG A 119 -8.93 8.97 -16.26
C ARG A 119 -7.99 9.85 -15.42
N TYR A 120 -6.97 9.26 -14.82
CA TYR A 120 -6.05 9.95 -13.90
C TYR A 120 -4.63 9.99 -14.47
N ARG A 121 -4.31 11.08 -15.16
CA ARG A 121 -2.98 11.29 -15.76
C ARG A 121 -1.84 11.38 -14.76
N ASP A 122 -2.15 11.72 -13.51
CA ASP A 122 -1.20 11.81 -12.40
C ASP A 122 -0.99 10.48 -11.67
N LEU A 123 -1.80 9.45 -12.00
CA LEU A 123 -1.66 8.09 -11.51
C LEU A 123 -0.50 7.40 -12.26
N ASN A 124 0.45 6.87 -11.52
CA ASN A 124 1.69 6.31 -12.08
C ASN A 124 1.67 4.79 -12.16
N LEU A 125 1.00 4.12 -11.23
CA LEU A 125 1.06 2.67 -11.10
C LEU A 125 -0.32 2.11 -10.75
N VAL A 126 -0.71 1.06 -11.46
CA VAL A 126 -1.90 0.26 -11.14
C VAL A 126 -1.49 -1.20 -11.19
N PHE A 127 -1.73 -1.94 -10.12
CA PHE A 127 -1.35 -3.35 -10.05
C PHE A 127 -2.36 -4.19 -9.26
N GLY A 128 -2.55 -5.43 -9.71
CA GLY A 128 -3.44 -6.39 -9.08
C GLY A 128 -2.84 -7.03 -7.83
N PRO A 129 -3.64 -7.85 -7.10
CA PRO A 129 -3.19 -8.55 -5.91
C PRO A 129 -2.00 -9.49 -6.16
N ASP A 130 -1.96 -10.14 -7.32
CA ASP A 130 -0.91 -11.08 -7.68
C ASP A 130 0.44 -10.40 -7.92
N ALA A 131 0.41 -9.14 -8.34
CA ALA A 131 1.61 -8.34 -8.58
C ALA A 131 2.25 -7.73 -7.32
N VAL A 132 1.65 -7.89 -6.14
CA VAL A 132 2.18 -7.35 -4.87
C VAL A 132 3.62 -7.81 -4.60
N SER A 133 3.96 -9.04 -4.95
CA SER A 133 5.32 -9.57 -4.79
C SER A 133 6.37 -8.83 -5.62
N ASN A 134 5.96 -8.20 -6.72
CA ASN A 134 6.81 -7.47 -7.66
C ASN A 134 6.81 -5.95 -7.43
N ILE A 135 6.27 -5.49 -6.30
CA ILE A 135 6.05 -4.06 -6.03
C ILE A 135 7.32 -3.22 -6.22
N LYS A 136 8.48 -3.71 -5.82
CA LYS A 136 9.75 -3.02 -6.03
C LYS A 136 10.01 -2.75 -7.51
N THR A 137 9.94 -3.79 -8.33
CA THR A 137 10.16 -3.69 -9.77
C THR A 137 9.15 -2.74 -10.44
N LEU A 138 7.90 -2.80 -10.01
CA LEU A 138 6.84 -1.93 -10.52
C LEU A 138 7.06 -0.46 -10.16
N VAL A 139 7.46 -0.18 -8.93
CA VAL A 139 7.79 1.18 -8.48
C VAL A 139 9.01 1.71 -9.22
N ASP A 140 10.05 0.90 -9.40
CA ASP A 140 11.24 1.29 -10.17
C ASP A 140 10.89 1.59 -11.63
N ALA A 141 9.97 0.84 -12.24
CA ALA A 141 9.50 1.07 -13.60
C ALA A 141 8.81 2.45 -13.76
N THR A 142 8.21 2.99 -12.71
CA THR A 142 7.59 4.33 -12.75
C THR A 142 8.62 5.47 -12.87
N GLN A 143 9.89 5.20 -12.62
CA GLN A 143 10.96 6.20 -12.78
C GLN A 143 11.28 6.46 -14.27
N THR A 144 11.03 5.48 -15.13
CA THR A 144 11.28 5.56 -16.57
C THR A 144 10.01 5.67 -17.40
N LYS A 145 8.90 5.15 -16.90
CA LYS A 145 7.59 5.18 -17.56
C LYS A 145 6.63 6.06 -16.77
N LYS A 146 5.89 6.89 -17.45
CA LYS A 146 4.90 7.77 -16.82
C LYS A 146 3.78 7.00 -16.12
N GLN A 147 3.34 5.91 -16.72
CA GLN A 147 2.28 5.04 -16.22
C GLN A 147 2.67 3.57 -16.40
N VAL A 148 2.41 2.76 -15.40
CA VAL A 148 2.68 1.31 -15.37
C VAL A 148 1.40 0.58 -14.96
N LEU A 149 1.05 -0.46 -15.69
CA LEU A 149 -0.07 -1.35 -15.42
C LEU A 149 0.43 -2.79 -15.29
N ASP A 150 0.09 -3.46 -14.19
CA ASP A 150 0.34 -4.88 -13.97
C ASP A 150 -0.90 -5.51 -13.30
N THR A 151 -1.79 -6.02 -14.12
CA THR A 151 -3.03 -6.67 -13.69
C THR A 151 -3.15 -8.08 -14.27
N ASP A 152 -2.06 -8.65 -14.74
CA ASP A 152 -2.03 -10.00 -15.24
C ASP A 152 -2.18 -10.99 -14.06
N PHE A 153 -2.96 -12.05 -14.27
CA PHE A 153 -3.04 -13.14 -13.33
C PHE A 153 -1.76 -13.98 -13.46
N LEU A 154 -1.16 -14.34 -12.32
CA LEU A 154 -0.12 -15.36 -12.33
C LEU A 154 -0.73 -16.68 -12.81
N GLU A 155 -0.12 -17.32 -13.79
CA GLU A 155 -0.49 -18.68 -14.14
C GLU A 155 -0.18 -19.60 -12.95
N GLU A 156 -0.99 -20.67 -12.78
CA GLU A 156 -0.86 -21.60 -11.63
C GLU A 156 0.55 -22.19 -11.46
N ALA A 157 1.35 -22.19 -12.51
CA ALA A 157 2.74 -22.66 -12.49
C ALA A 157 3.70 -21.77 -11.67
N ASP A 158 3.34 -20.53 -11.41
CA ASP A 158 4.18 -19.58 -10.67
C ASP A 158 3.89 -19.56 -9.16
N TYR A 159 2.85 -20.30 -8.72
CA TYR A 159 2.60 -20.50 -7.28
C TYR A 159 3.54 -21.59 -6.76
N VAL A 160 4.70 -21.21 -6.29
CA VAL A 160 5.51 -22.07 -5.43
C VAL A 160 4.78 -22.16 -4.09
N PHE A 161 4.15 -23.29 -3.83
CA PHE A 161 3.53 -23.54 -2.54
C PHE A 161 4.60 -23.46 -1.46
N ALA A 162 4.37 -22.58 -0.48
CA ALA A 162 5.23 -22.46 0.69
C ALA A 162 5.33 -23.75 1.54
N SER A 163 4.56 -24.77 1.19
CA SER A 163 4.59 -26.11 1.81
C SER A 163 5.82 -26.93 1.47
N GLU A 164 6.65 -26.51 0.49
CA GLU A 164 7.90 -27.20 0.18
C GLU A 164 9.12 -26.63 0.90
N LEU A 165 8.93 -25.63 1.76
CA LEU A 165 10.01 -24.99 2.51
C LEU A 165 10.10 -25.44 3.97
N ASP A 166 9.41 -26.51 4.35
CA ASP A 166 9.55 -27.12 5.68
C ASP A 166 10.04 -28.58 5.57
N PRO A 167 11.33 -28.81 5.36
CA PRO A 167 11.90 -30.12 5.63
C PRO A 167 12.28 -30.15 7.12
N GLU A 168 11.46 -30.81 7.89
CA GLU A 168 11.72 -31.26 9.26
C GLU A 168 11.72 -30.16 10.35
N ALA A 169 10.56 -30.01 10.98
CA ALA A 169 10.58 -29.76 12.41
C ALA A 169 10.70 -31.09 13.14
#